data_55735d726f61eae39580f9cac5ccc5b1
#
_entry.id   55735d726f61eae39580f9cac5ccc5b1
#
_cell.length_a   1.000
_cell.length_b   1.000
_cell.length_c   1.000
_cell.angle_alpha   90.00
_cell.angle_beta   90.00
_cell.angle_gamma   90.00
#
_symmetry.space_group_name_H-M   'P 1'
#
loop_
_entity.id
_entity.type
_entity.pdbx_description
1 polymer ?
#
loop_
_entity_poly.entity_id
_entity_poly.type
_entity_poly.pdbx_seq_one_letter_code
_entity_poly.pdbx_strand_id
1 'polypeptide(L)'
;MSHPVYGLNELREMFLRFFESKGHLRLPSFSLIPQNDKSILLINAGMTPMKPWFKGEEEPPRRRVCTCQKCIRTGDIDNVGHTARHGTFFEMLGNFSFGDYFKHEAIAWSWEFLTSPEWVGLEPDRLYPSVFAGSETTPADDEAFAIWRDEVGIPAERIFRFGKEDNFWEHGSGPCGPCSEIYYDRGAEYGCGKPGCTVGCDCDRYVEVWNNVFSQFDNDGHGNYTELKQKNIDTGMGLERLAMVSQNVNSLFDVDTVMHITNKVSEITGAHYGESNARDVSLRIITDHIRSASFMICDGVLPSNEGRGYVLRRLLRRAARHGKLLGVNRPFLYEIVDTVVAVNECEYKDLREKQSYITKVIRTEEENFAKTIDGGMKIFSDMLAEHKAKGETKFSGEDAFKLYDTYGFPIDLTREMAADEGLSVDEEAFAKAMAEQKNRAREARKALGDLGWAGVEFGKDIPSTEFVGYDHDSIDDAKLVALVVEGEQAEEMMSGVEGIVVLDKTPFYAEMGGQVADHGVITCGDLAAHLGVE
;
A
#
# COMPACT_ATOMS: atom_id res chain seq x y z
N MET A 1 -11.64 8.16 31.03
CA MET A 1 -11.64 6.91 30.25
C MET A 1 -11.91 5.77 31.21
N SER A 2 -12.78 4.86 30.86
CA SER A 2 -13.16 3.71 31.67
C SER A 2 -12.44 2.41 31.26
N HIS A 3 -11.74 2.39 30.12
CA HIS A 3 -10.98 1.24 29.65
C HIS A 3 -9.45 1.45 29.80
N PRO A 4 -8.66 0.36 29.84
CA PRO A 4 -7.21 0.42 29.85
C PRO A 4 -6.66 1.07 28.58
N VAL A 5 -5.50 1.70 28.68
CA VAL A 5 -4.79 2.30 27.53
C VAL A 5 -3.63 1.38 27.15
N TYR A 6 -3.61 0.93 25.91
CA TYR A 6 -2.57 0.03 25.39
C TYR A 6 -1.80 0.70 24.25
N GLY A 7 -0.50 0.42 24.18
CA GLY A 7 0.34 0.80 23.05
C GLY A 7 0.03 -0.02 21.80
N LEU A 8 0.37 0.51 20.61
CA LEU A 8 0.12 -0.16 19.34
C LEU A 8 0.74 -1.57 19.29
N ASN A 9 1.99 -1.70 19.74
CA ASN A 9 2.68 -2.99 19.78
C ASN A 9 2.06 -3.98 20.77
N GLU A 10 1.51 -3.50 21.88
CA GLU A 10 0.79 -4.33 22.84
C GLU A 10 -0.54 -4.85 22.26
N LEU A 11 -1.29 -4.00 21.57
CA LEU A 11 -2.54 -4.38 20.91
C LEU A 11 -2.31 -5.43 19.80
N ARG A 12 -1.22 -5.29 19.02
CA ARG A 12 -0.83 -6.31 18.02
C ARG A 12 -0.61 -7.66 18.67
N GLU A 13 0.21 -7.74 19.68
CA GLU A 13 0.53 -8.99 20.38
C GLU A 13 -0.69 -9.55 21.09
N MET A 14 -1.53 -8.69 21.68
CA MET A 14 -2.77 -9.08 22.35
C MET A 14 -3.74 -9.76 21.38
N PHE A 15 -3.95 -9.21 20.17
CA PHE A 15 -4.78 -9.80 19.14
C PHE A 15 -4.27 -11.18 18.69
N LEU A 16 -3.00 -11.28 18.41
CA LEU A 16 -2.41 -12.54 17.95
C LEU A 16 -2.52 -13.62 19.03
N ARG A 17 -2.24 -13.32 20.29
CA ARG A 17 -2.42 -14.26 21.42
C ARG A 17 -3.88 -14.64 21.65
N PHE A 18 -4.81 -13.70 21.50
CA PHE A 18 -6.22 -14.00 21.61
C PHE A 18 -6.61 -15.08 20.59
N PHE A 19 -6.26 -14.92 19.33
CA PHE A 19 -6.61 -15.89 18.30
C PHE A 19 -5.80 -17.19 18.38
N GLU A 20 -4.55 -17.16 18.86
CA GLU A 20 -3.84 -18.39 19.22
C GLU A 20 -4.60 -19.19 20.30
N SER A 21 -5.18 -18.51 21.31
CA SER A 21 -6.01 -19.18 22.33
C SER A 21 -7.30 -19.79 21.75
N LYS A 22 -7.79 -19.30 20.61
CA LYS A 22 -8.92 -19.85 19.83
C LYS A 22 -8.48 -20.92 18.82
N GLY A 23 -7.19 -21.35 18.85
CA GLY A 23 -6.65 -22.41 18.00
C GLY A 23 -6.14 -21.97 16.63
N HIS A 24 -5.98 -20.68 16.40
CA HIS A 24 -5.42 -20.17 15.15
C HIS A 24 -3.88 -20.36 15.10
N LEU A 25 -3.37 -20.60 13.90
CA LEU A 25 -1.95 -20.54 13.62
C LEU A 25 -1.57 -19.09 13.33
N ARG A 26 -0.69 -18.53 14.14
CA ARG A 26 -0.08 -17.23 13.84
C ARG A 26 0.87 -17.36 12.67
N LEU A 27 0.65 -16.59 11.62
CA LEU A 27 1.56 -16.46 10.48
C LEU A 27 2.23 -15.09 10.50
N PRO A 28 3.48 -15.00 10.01
CA PRO A 28 4.12 -13.71 9.81
C PRO A 28 3.40 -12.91 8.73
N SER A 29 3.62 -11.60 8.71
CA SER A 29 3.14 -10.74 7.61
C SER A 29 3.75 -11.18 6.29
N PHE A 30 2.93 -11.27 5.27
CA PHE A 30 3.40 -11.45 3.90
C PHE A 30 4.04 -10.16 3.37
N SER A 31 4.81 -10.28 2.28
CA SER A 31 5.35 -9.13 1.57
C SER A 31 4.24 -8.23 1.05
N LEU A 32 4.51 -6.92 0.97
CA LEU A 32 3.63 -5.94 0.30
C LEU A 32 3.53 -6.20 -1.21
N ILE A 33 4.51 -6.92 -1.79
CA ILE A 33 4.50 -7.30 -3.21
C ILE A 33 3.66 -8.55 -3.38
N PRO A 34 2.52 -8.49 -4.10
CA PRO A 34 1.68 -9.65 -4.32
C PRO A 34 2.42 -10.70 -5.15
N GLN A 35 2.32 -11.95 -4.72
CA GLN A 35 2.85 -13.09 -5.47
C GLN A 35 1.72 -13.69 -6.30
N ASN A 36 1.97 -13.87 -7.61
CA ASN A 36 1.04 -14.49 -8.57
C ASN A 36 -0.32 -13.78 -8.76
N ASP A 37 -0.50 -12.55 -8.23
CA ASP A 37 -1.70 -11.74 -8.44
C ASP A 37 -1.35 -10.45 -9.19
N LYS A 38 -1.65 -10.41 -10.49
CA LYS A 38 -1.43 -9.23 -11.36
C LYS A 38 -2.56 -8.20 -11.28
N SER A 39 -3.63 -8.48 -10.54
CA SER A 39 -4.80 -7.58 -10.42
C SER A 39 -4.55 -6.41 -9.48
N ILE A 40 -3.55 -6.51 -8.61
CA ILE A 40 -3.20 -5.48 -7.63
C ILE A 40 -1.70 -5.16 -7.68
N LEU A 41 -1.38 -3.90 -7.42
CA LEU A 41 0.02 -3.44 -7.36
C LEU A 41 0.70 -3.79 -6.03
N LEU A 42 -0.02 -3.63 -4.93
CA LEU A 42 0.46 -3.82 -3.55
C LEU A 42 -0.63 -4.50 -2.73
N ILE A 43 -0.24 -5.27 -1.73
CA ILE A 43 -1.17 -5.89 -0.79
C ILE A 43 -1.90 -4.80 0.00
N ASN A 44 -3.22 -4.82 -0.06
CA ASN A 44 -4.12 -3.81 0.51
C ASN A 44 -5.13 -4.37 1.53
N ALA A 45 -5.13 -5.68 1.75
CA ALA A 45 -5.97 -6.38 2.72
C ALA A 45 -5.31 -7.67 3.21
N GLY A 46 -5.67 -8.11 4.41
CA GLY A 46 -5.10 -9.30 5.05
C GLY A 46 -5.33 -10.59 4.29
N MET A 47 -6.50 -10.75 3.65
CA MET A 47 -6.85 -11.94 2.89
C MET A 47 -6.14 -12.07 1.54
N THR A 48 -5.66 -10.97 1.00
CA THR A 48 -5.16 -10.92 -0.39
C THR A 48 -4.07 -11.97 -0.69
N PRO A 49 -3.06 -12.18 0.18
CA PRO A 49 -2.05 -13.21 -0.04
C PRO A 49 -2.59 -14.64 0.07
N MET A 50 -3.78 -14.82 0.64
CA MET A 50 -4.40 -16.11 0.97
C MET A 50 -5.55 -16.48 0.02
N LYS A 51 -5.79 -15.72 -1.06
CA LYS A 51 -6.84 -16.00 -2.04
C LYS A 51 -6.92 -17.46 -2.50
N PRO A 52 -5.80 -18.17 -2.80
CA PRO A 52 -5.86 -19.58 -3.19
C PRO A 52 -6.48 -20.50 -2.12
N TRP A 53 -6.25 -20.21 -0.83
CA TRP A 53 -6.81 -20.96 0.28
C TRP A 53 -8.34 -20.74 0.42
N PHE A 54 -8.80 -19.49 0.21
CA PHE A 54 -10.22 -19.15 0.19
C PHE A 54 -10.98 -19.86 -0.93
N LYS A 55 -10.34 -20.01 -2.10
CA LYS A 55 -10.91 -20.72 -3.25
C LYS A 55 -10.81 -22.25 -3.14
N GLY A 56 -10.00 -22.77 -2.21
CA GLY A 56 -9.69 -24.18 -2.11
C GLY A 56 -8.82 -24.70 -3.27
N GLU A 57 -8.04 -23.81 -3.88
CA GLU A 57 -7.04 -24.14 -4.89
C GLU A 57 -5.77 -24.69 -4.25
N GLU A 58 -5.47 -24.24 -3.03
CA GLU A 58 -4.36 -24.69 -2.20
C GLU A 58 -4.86 -25.00 -0.78
N GLU A 59 -4.22 -25.97 -0.13
CA GLU A 59 -4.50 -26.29 1.27
C GLU A 59 -3.79 -25.28 2.19
N PRO A 60 -4.50 -24.62 3.12
CA PRO A 60 -3.87 -23.76 4.10
C PRO A 60 -3.02 -24.56 5.10
N PRO A 61 -1.99 -23.98 5.71
CA PRO A 61 -1.18 -24.68 6.73
C PRO A 61 -1.99 -25.09 7.96
N ARG A 62 -3.11 -24.40 8.20
CA ARG A 62 -4.14 -24.71 9.19
C ARG A 62 -5.44 -24.05 8.76
N ARG A 63 -6.60 -24.64 9.10
CA ARG A 63 -7.90 -24.07 8.76
C ARG A 63 -8.25 -22.80 9.54
N ARG A 64 -7.55 -22.52 10.64
CA ARG A 64 -7.62 -21.28 11.43
C ARG A 64 -6.26 -20.59 11.38
N VAL A 65 -6.23 -19.39 10.88
CA VAL A 65 -5.00 -18.59 10.77
C VAL A 65 -5.26 -17.19 11.30
N CYS A 66 -4.27 -16.57 11.93
CA CYS A 66 -4.29 -15.14 12.26
C CYS A 66 -2.98 -14.47 11.84
N THR A 67 -3.09 -13.21 11.43
CA THR A 67 -1.95 -12.40 10.99
C THR A 67 -2.08 -10.96 11.45
N CYS A 68 -0.94 -10.27 11.49
CA CYS A 68 -0.88 -8.82 11.40
C CYS A 68 -0.23 -8.48 10.06
N GLN A 69 -1.03 -8.15 9.06
CA GLN A 69 -0.58 -7.97 7.67
C GLN A 69 -0.25 -6.52 7.36
N LYS A 70 0.95 -6.27 6.83
CA LYS A 70 1.34 -4.99 6.21
C LYS A 70 0.44 -4.72 5.00
N CYS A 71 -0.13 -3.53 4.93
CA CYS A 71 -1.01 -3.11 3.84
C CYS A 71 -0.64 -1.72 3.32
N ILE A 72 -0.81 -1.51 2.02
CA ILE A 72 -0.73 -0.21 1.35
C ILE A 72 -2.03 0.05 0.60
N ARG A 73 -2.70 1.17 0.91
CA ARG A 73 -3.86 1.67 0.16
C ARG A 73 -3.52 2.96 -0.56
N THR A 74 -3.43 2.87 -1.87
CA THR A 74 -3.05 4.01 -2.73
C THR A 74 -4.18 5.00 -2.94
N GLY A 75 -5.44 4.57 -2.84
CA GLY A 75 -6.62 5.45 -2.93
C GLY A 75 -6.73 6.46 -1.80
N ASP A 76 -6.11 6.20 -0.66
CA ASP A 76 -6.17 7.05 0.52
C ASP A 76 -5.08 8.14 0.57
N ILE A 77 -4.10 8.10 -0.35
CA ILE A 77 -2.93 9.02 -0.34
C ILE A 77 -3.36 10.49 -0.29
N ASP A 78 -4.40 10.88 -1.03
CA ASP A 78 -4.85 12.27 -1.11
C ASP A 78 -5.58 12.72 0.17
N ASN A 79 -6.13 11.78 0.96
CA ASN A 79 -6.79 12.02 2.24
C ASN A 79 -5.80 12.10 3.42
N VAL A 80 -4.57 11.59 3.23
CA VAL A 80 -3.54 11.57 4.27
C VAL A 80 -3.22 12.99 4.74
N GLY A 81 -3.22 13.18 6.06
CA GLY A 81 -3.00 14.45 6.72
C GLY A 81 -4.24 15.32 6.90
N HIS A 82 -5.28 15.12 6.07
CA HIS A 82 -6.53 15.91 6.10
C HIS A 82 -7.63 15.28 6.96
N THR A 83 -7.59 13.98 7.14
CA THR A 83 -8.53 13.21 7.98
C THR A 83 -7.82 12.56 9.15
N ALA A 84 -8.56 12.20 10.19
CA ALA A 84 -8.00 11.55 11.37
C ALA A 84 -7.67 10.06 11.17
N ARG A 85 -8.29 9.41 10.18
CA ARG A 85 -8.37 7.94 10.07
C ARG A 85 -7.74 7.34 8.80
N HIS A 86 -7.17 8.15 7.89
CA HIS A 86 -6.55 7.67 6.66
C HIS A 86 -5.03 7.69 6.75
N GLY A 87 -4.41 6.58 6.38
CA GLY A 87 -2.97 6.40 6.20
C GLY A 87 -2.70 5.54 4.98
N THR A 88 -1.56 5.74 4.33
CA THR A 88 -1.15 4.94 3.16
C THR A 88 -0.71 3.55 3.58
N PHE A 89 0.22 3.46 4.53
CA PHE A 89 0.62 2.22 5.18
C PHE A 89 -0.17 2.04 6.47
N PHE A 90 -0.68 0.84 6.69
CA PHE A 90 -1.30 0.44 7.94
C PHE A 90 -1.11 -1.06 8.16
N GLU A 91 -1.29 -1.48 9.41
CA GLU A 91 -1.28 -2.87 9.79
C GLU A 91 -2.71 -3.38 9.93
N MET A 92 -3.04 -4.48 9.24
CA MET A 92 -4.34 -5.12 9.31
C MET A 92 -4.24 -6.39 10.14
N LEU A 93 -4.88 -6.37 11.30
CA LEU A 93 -5.11 -7.55 12.13
C LEU A 93 -6.22 -8.38 11.50
N GLY A 94 -5.98 -9.67 11.28
CA GLY A 94 -6.95 -10.56 10.65
C GLY A 94 -6.97 -11.94 11.27
N ASN A 95 -8.17 -12.48 11.44
CA ASN A 95 -8.40 -13.89 11.74
C ASN A 95 -9.23 -14.52 10.63
N PHE A 96 -8.80 -15.70 10.22
CA PHE A 96 -9.29 -16.36 9.02
C PHE A 96 -9.73 -17.78 9.34
N SER A 97 -10.86 -18.22 8.71
CA SER A 97 -11.36 -19.57 8.75
C SER A 97 -11.55 -20.11 7.34
N PHE A 98 -10.93 -21.22 7.05
CA PHE A 98 -11.03 -21.91 5.75
C PHE A 98 -11.92 -23.13 5.90
N GLY A 99 -13.26 -22.91 5.86
CA GLY A 99 -14.27 -23.97 6.01
C GLY A 99 -14.29 -24.65 7.39
N ASP A 100 -13.94 -23.92 8.46
CA ASP A 100 -13.96 -24.43 9.84
C ASP A 100 -15.10 -23.74 10.63
N TYR A 101 -14.88 -22.55 11.19
CA TYR A 101 -15.94 -21.78 11.84
C TYR A 101 -16.52 -20.71 10.91
N PHE A 102 -17.67 -20.14 11.29
CA PHE A 102 -18.34 -19.12 10.49
C PHE A 102 -18.87 -17.96 11.36
N LYS A 103 -20.06 -17.43 11.10
CA LYS A 103 -20.57 -16.18 11.67
C LYS A 103 -20.66 -16.18 13.20
N HIS A 104 -21.14 -17.28 13.80
CA HIS A 104 -21.35 -17.36 15.25
C HIS A 104 -20.07 -17.11 16.03
N GLU A 105 -19.01 -17.85 15.71
CA GLU A 105 -17.72 -17.71 16.38
C GLU A 105 -17.04 -16.38 16.01
N ALA A 106 -17.09 -15.97 14.72
CA ALA A 106 -16.46 -14.73 14.29
C ALA A 106 -17.04 -13.52 15.04
N ILE A 107 -18.35 -13.42 15.12
CA ILE A 107 -19.05 -12.34 15.83
C ILE A 107 -18.79 -12.42 17.34
N ALA A 108 -18.93 -13.60 17.95
CA ALA A 108 -18.72 -13.78 19.38
C ALA A 108 -17.28 -13.44 19.78
N TRP A 109 -16.28 -13.88 19.01
CA TRP A 109 -14.87 -13.60 19.33
C TRP A 109 -14.48 -12.16 19.08
N SER A 110 -15.02 -11.50 18.04
CA SER A 110 -14.77 -10.08 17.83
C SER A 110 -15.31 -9.23 18.98
N TRP A 111 -16.51 -9.58 19.48
CA TRP A 111 -17.09 -8.93 20.64
C TRP A 111 -16.30 -9.19 21.93
N GLU A 112 -15.94 -10.45 22.18
CA GLU A 112 -15.12 -10.85 23.33
C GLU A 112 -13.80 -10.09 23.35
N PHE A 113 -13.09 -10.07 22.22
CA PHE A 113 -11.79 -9.39 22.12
C PHE A 113 -11.90 -7.89 22.45
N LEU A 114 -12.90 -7.21 21.89
CA LEU A 114 -13.04 -5.77 22.06
C LEU A 114 -13.53 -5.40 23.47
N THR A 115 -14.40 -6.19 24.09
CA THR A 115 -15.11 -5.80 25.31
C THR A 115 -14.63 -6.45 26.60
N SER A 116 -13.97 -7.61 26.52
CA SER A 116 -13.46 -8.29 27.71
C SER A 116 -12.34 -7.48 28.38
N PRO A 117 -12.39 -7.30 29.73
CA PRO A 117 -11.33 -6.65 30.48
C PRO A 117 -9.98 -7.38 30.43
N GLU A 118 -9.96 -8.67 30.06
CA GLU A 118 -8.74 -9.45 29.87
C GLU A 118 -8.02 -9.10 28.56
N TRP A 119 -8.75 -8.46 27.64
CA TRP A 119 -8.26 -8.02 26.33
C TRP A 119 -8.35 -6.51 26.20
N VAL A 120 -8.96 -5.98 25.13
CA VAL A 120 -8.99 -4.53 24.91
C VAL A 120 -9.83 -3.76 25.93
N GLY A 121 -10.97 -4.33 26.35
CA GLY A 121 -11.82 -3.79 27.42
C GLY A 121 -12.55 -2.50 27.04
N LEU A 122 -12.91 -2.29 25.77
CA LEU A 122 -13.71 -1.14 25.35
C LEU A 122 -15.11 -1.19 25.94
N GLU A 123 -15.71 -0.01 26.13
CA GLU A 123 -17.06 0.12 26.65
C GLU A 123 -18.09 -0.46 25.65
N PRO A 124 -18.85 -1.51 26.04
CA PRO A 124 -19.83 -2.13 25.15
C PRO A 124 -20.90 -1.16 24.63
N ASP A 125 -21.25 -0.15 25.43
CA ASP A 125 -22.27 0.85 25.07
C ASP A 125 -21.81 1.83 23.99
N ARG A 126 -20.52 1.86 23.66
CA ARG A 126 -19.95 2.68 22.61
C ARG A 126 -19.70 1.91 21.29
N LEU A 127 -20.01 0.61 21.27
CA LEU A 127 -19.83 -0.25 20.12
C LEU A 127 -21.17 -0.46 19.38
N TYR A 128 -21.15 -0.30 18.07
CA TYR A 128 -22.31 -0.35 17.19
C TYR A 128 -22.02 -1.28 16.00
N PRO A 129 -22.60 -2.48 15.94
CA PRO A 129 -22.45 -3.34 14.77
C PRO A 129 -23.34 -2.91 13.62
N SER A 130 -22.88 -3.19 12.40
CA SER A 130 -23.68 -3.12 11.18
C SER A 130 -23.74 -4.49 10.50
N VAL A 131 -24.76 -4.68 9.66
CA VAL A 131 -24.96 -5.89 8.86
C VAL A 131 -25.50 -5.54 7.48
N PHE A 132 -25.32 -6.42 6.52
CA PHE A 132 -25.77 -6.23 5.15
C PHE A 132 -27.31 -6.16 5.04
N ALA A 133 -27.81 -5.06 4.44
CA ALA A 133 -29.24 -4.81 4.25
C ALA A 133 -29.86 -5.59 3.08
N GLY A 134 -29.03 -6.26 2.27
CA GLY A 134 -29.43 -6.90 1.03
C GLY A 134 -29.26 -5.99 -0.20
N SER A 135 -29.37 -6.60 -1.36
CA SER A 135 -29.38 -5.94 -2.68
C SER A 135 -30.39 -6.64 -3.59
N GLU A 136 -30.50 -6.20 -4.85
CA GLU A 136 -31.36 -6.87 -5.82
C GLU A 136 -30.96 -8.33 -6.10
N THR A 137 -29.69 -8.67 -5.92
CA THR A 137 -29.13 -9.99 -6.25
C THR A 137 -28.78 -10.84 -5.02
N THR A 138 -28.67 -10.23 -3.83
CA THR A 138 -28.24 -10.92 -2.62
C THR A 138 -29.15 -10.54 -1.45
N PRO A 139 -29.71 -11.51 -0.70
CA PRO A 139 -30.60 -11.23 0.42
C PRO A 139 -29.87 -10.55 1.57
N ALA A 140 -30.65 -9.88 2.43
CA ALA A 140 -30.15 -9.29 3.67
C ALA A 140 -29.56 -10.37 4.59
N ASP A 141 -28.53 -10.00 5.36
CA ASP A 141 -27.90 -10.91 6.33
C ASP A 141 -28.65 -10.89 7.68
N ASP A 142 -29.84 -11.50 7.68
CA ASP A 142 -30.67 -11.62 8.89
C ASP A 142 -30.08 -12.59 9.91
N GLU A 143 -29.20 -13.51 9.49
CA GLU A 143 -28.48 -14.42 10.37
C GLU A 143 -27.48 -13.63 11.25
N ALA A 144 -26.62 -12.80 10.64
CA ALA A 144 -25.70 -11.95 11.40
C ALA A 144 -26.45 -10.98 12.33
N PHE A 145 -27.57 -10.42 11.87
CA PHE A 145 -28.42 -9.56 12.71
C PHE A 145 -28.97 -10.30 13.93
N ALA A 146 -29.45 -11.55 13.74
CA ALA A 146 -29.96 -12.36 14.84
C ALA A 146 -28.84 -12.75 15.84
N ILE A 147 -27.65 -13.08 15.36
CA ILE A 147 -26.50 -13.39 16.23
C ILE A 147 -26.16 -12.16 17.11
N TRP A 148 -26.05 -10.97 16.53
CA TRP A 148 -25.80 -9.75 17.29
C TRP A 148 -26.87 -9.48 18.35
N ARG A 149 -28.15 -9.64 17.97
CA ARG A 149 -29.28 -9.36 18.87
C ARG A 149 -29.46 -10.41 19.94
N ASP A 150 -29.49 -11.70 19.56
CA ASP A 150 -29.95 -12.77 20.42
C ASP A 150 -28.82 -13.48 21.18
N GLU A 151 -27.62 -13.58 20.60
CA GLU A 151 -26.47 -14.25 21.22
C GLU A 151 -25.55 -13.28 21.94
N VAL A 152 -25.19 -12.15 21.26
CA VAL A 152 -24.36 -11.11 21.86
C VAL A 152 -25.16 -10.20 22.79
N GLY A 153 -26.46 -10.02 22.53
CA GLY A 153 -27.37 -9.23 23.35
C GLY A 153 -27.39 -7.73 23.03
N ILE A 154 -27.04 -7.35 21.80
CA ILE A 154 -27.09 -5.95 21.37
C ILE A 154 -28.55 -5.57 21.07
N PRO A 155 -29.07 -4.45 21.63
CA PRO A 155 -30.40 -3.97 21.29
C PRO A 155 -30.56 -3.73 19.79
N ALA A 156 -31.69 -4.11 19.22
CA ALA A 156 -31.94 -4.07 17.77
C ALA A 156 -31.74 -2.65 17.17
N GLU A 157 -32.05 -1.62 17.92
CA GLU A 157 -31.87 -0.22 17.54
C GLU A 157 -30.39 0.25 17.47
N ARG A 158 -29.47 -0.58 17.99
CA ARG A 158 -28.03 -0.34 17.90
C ARG A 158 -27.36 -1.16 16.80
N ILE A 159 -28.10 -1.99 16.07
CA ILE A 159 -27.61 -2.79 14.94
C ILE A 159 -28.04 -2.11 13.66
N PHE A 160 -27.08 -1.59 12.90
CA PHE A 160 -27.36 -0.84 11.68
C PHE A 160 -27.40 -1.77 10.46
N ARG A 161 -28.13 -1.35 9.43
CA ARG A 161 -28.21 -2.08 8.15
C ARG A 161 -27.77 -1.18 7.04
N PHE A 162 -26.70 -1.55 6.35
CA PHE A 162 -26.16 -0.80 5.22
C PHE A 162 -26.16 -1.61 3.93
N GLY A 163 -26.10 -0.91 2.82
CA GLY A 163 -26.10 -1.48 1.49
C GLY A 163 -24.78 -2.16 1.11
N LYS A 164 -24.67 -2.41 -0.20
CA LYS A 164 -23.50 -3.10 -0.75
C LYS A 164 -22.22 -2.28 -0.62
N GLU A 165 -22.30 -0.97 -0.58
CA GLU A 165 -21.14 -0.07 -0.48
C GLU A 165 -20.41 -0.22 0.85
N ASP A 166 -21.13 -0.51 1.94
CA ASP A 166 -20.56 -0.61 3.28
C ASP A 166 -20.49 -2.04 3.79
N ASN A 167 -21.54 -2.84 3.63
CA ASN A 167 -21.65 -4.18 4.25
C ASN A 167 -21.61 -5.36 3.25
N PHE A 168 -20.94 -5.19 2.12
CA PHE A 168 -20.60 -6.30 1.21
C PHE A 168 -19.19 -6.12 0.70
N TRP A 169 -18.27 -7.00 1.13
CA TRP A 169 -16.88 -6.89 0.73
C TRP A 169 -16.61 -7.65 -0.57
N GLU A 170 -16.03 -6.96 -1.54
CA GLU A 170 -15.52 -7.52 -2.78
C GLU A 170 -14.32 -6.71 -3.29
N HIS A 171 -13.36 -7.35 -3.92
CA HIS A 171 -12.21 -6.67 -4.50
C HIS A 171 -11.80 -7.34 -5.82
N GLY A 172 -12.18 -6.72 -6.93
CA GLY A 172 -11.97 -7.28 -8.27
C GLY A 172 -12.70 -8.60 -8.45
N SER A 173 -12.01 -9.62 -8.94
CA SER A 173 -12.50 -10.99 -9.01
C SER A 173 -12.02 -11.81 -7.82
N GLY A 174 -12.83 -12.75 -7.37
CA GLY A 174 -12.47 -13.70 -6.31
C GLY A 174 -13.46 -13.78 -5.15
N PRO A 175 -13.04 -14.36 -4.01
CA PRO A 175 -13.87 -14.56 -2.84
C PRO A 175 -14.46 -13.26 -2.31
N CYS A 176 -15.77 -13.25 -2.03
CA CYS A 176 -16.50 -12.09 -1.56
C CYS A 176 -17.72 -12.51 -0.72
N GLY A 177 -18.38 -11.53 -0.08
CA GLY A 177 -19.60 -11.82 0.67
C GLY A 177 -20.08 -10.65 1.52
N PRO A 178 -21.26 -10.79 2.16
CA PRO A 178 -21.75 -9.84 3.12
C PRO A 178 -20.76 -9.70 4.28
N CYS A 179 -20.75 -8.55 4.90
CA CYS A 179 -19.89 -8.31 6.06
C CYS A 179 -20.65 -7.60 7.19
N SER A 180 -20.07 -7.69 8.37
CA SER A 180 -20.54 -7.02 9.57
C SER A 180 -19.38 -6.20 10.15
N GLU A 181 -19.57 -4.89 10.17
CA GLU A 181 -18.59 -3.95 10.71
C GLU A 181 -18.93 -3.58 12.15
N ILE A 182 -17.93 -3.26 12.94
CA ILE A 182 -18.07 -2.78 14.31
C ILE A 182 -17.53 -1.37 14.37
N TYR A 183 -18.39 -0.43 14.72
CA TYR A 183 -18.06 0.99 14.89
C TYR A 183 -17.93 1.34 16.36
N TYR A 184 -16.97 2.22 16.68
CA TYR A 184 -16.80 2.79 18.01
C TYR A 184 -17.22 4.26 18.01
N ASP A 185 -18.14 4.66 18.91
CA ASP A 185 -18.53 6.06 19.15
C ASP A 185 -17.47 6.77 19.99
N ARG A 186 -16.68 7.62 19.38
CA ARG A 186 -15.64 8.41 20.06
C ARG A 186 -16.19 9.56 20.90
N GLY A 187 -17.45 9.93 20.69
CA GLY A 187 -18.12 11.04 21.38
C GLY A 187 -18.55 12.16 20.43
N ALA A 188 -19.49 12.96 20.90
CA ALA A 188 -20.09 14.04 20.10
C ALA A 188 -19.07 15.11 19.68
N GLU A 189 -18.01 15.29 20.45
CA GLU A 189 -16.90 16.22 20.19
C GLU A 189 -16.14 15.91 18.90
N TYR A 190 -16.15 14.65 18.45
CA TYR A 190 -15.56 14.22 17.16
C TYR A 190 -16.56 14.25 16.00
N GLY A 191 -17.82 14.61 16.28
CA GLY A 191 -18.88 14.62 15.29
C GLY A 191 -18.86 15.84 14.38
N CYS A 192 -19.58 15.74 13.25
CA CYS A 192 -19.72 16.85 12.30
C CYS A 192 -20.64 18.00 12.78
N GLY A 193 -21.26 17.86 13.96
CA GLY A 193 -22.21 18.84 14.50
C GLY A 193 -23.55 18.95 13.75
N LYS A 194 -23.78 18.12 12.72
CA LYS A 194 -25.04 18.12 11.95
C LYS A 194 -26.12 17.33 12.68
N PRO A 195 -27.39 17.78 12.62
CA PRO A 195 -28.52 16.96 13.04
C PRO A 195 -28.52 15.63 12.29
N GLY A 196 -28.71 14.50 13.01
CA GLY A 196 -28.74 13.17 12.40
C GLY A 196 -27.37 12.51 12.23
N CYS A 197 -26.31 13.05 12.84
CA CYS A 197 -25.01 12.37 12.91
C CYS A 197 -25.18 11.01 13.62
N THR A 198 -24.94 9.92 12.88
CA THR A 198 -25.13 8.53 13.32
C THR A 198 -24.03 7.64 12.73
N VAL A 199 -24.05 6.34 13.03
CA VAL A 199 -23.18 5.35 12.39
C VAL A 199 -23.36 5.41 10.87
N GLY A 200 -22.23 5.33 10.12
CA GLY A 200 -22.20 5.56 8.67
C GLY A 200 -22.02 7.02 8.25
N CYS A 201 -21.93 7.98 9.20
CA CYS A 201 -21.55 9.35 8.88
C CYS A 201 -20.03 9.44 8.59
N ASP A 202 -19.67 10.20 7.55
CA ASP A 202 -18.24 10.40 7.14
C ASP A 202 -17.38 11.20 8.14
N CYS A 203 -17.95 11.61 9.28
CA CYS A 203 -17.18 12.29 10.31
C CYS A 203 -16.38 11.33 11.19
N ASP A 204 -15.50 11.89 12.05
CA ASP A 204 -14.60 11.11 12.89
C ASP A 204 -15.23 10.62 14.22
N ARG A 205 -16.55 10.74 14.39
CA ARG A 205 -17.27 10.28 15.59
C ARG A 205 -17.37 8.77 15.65
N TYR A 206 -17.97 8.16 14.61
CA TYR A 206 -18.16 6.71 14.53
C TYR A 206 -17.07 6.13 13.65
N VAL A 207 -16.07 5.53 14.27
CA VAL A 207 -14.94 4.94 13.55
C VAL A 207 -15.14 3.44 13.43
N GLU A 208 -15.17 2.93 12.20
CA GLU A 208 -15.08 1.50 11.93
C GLU A 208 -13.74 0.98 12.48
N VAL A 209 -13.81 0.06 13.44
CA VAL A 209 -12.63 -0.56 14.04
C VAL A 209 -12.40 -1.97 13.53
N TRP A 210 -13.45 -2.72 13.18
CA TRP A 210 -13.35 -4.11 12.74
C TRP A 210 -14.39 -4.45 11.69
N ASN A 211 -13.98 -5.17 10.63
CA ASN A 211 -14.86 -5.69 9.62
C ASN A 211 -14.78 -7.24 9.62
N ASN A 212 -15.91 -7.94 9.83
CA ASN A 212 -16.06 -9.37 9.73
C ASN A 212 -16.70 -9.73 8.39
N VAL A 213 -15.92 -10.25 7.43
CA VAL A 213 -16.41 -10.66 6.12
C VAL A 213 -16.77 -12.12 6.12
N PHE A 214 -18.00 -12.42 5.72
CA PHE A 214 -18.54 -13.76 5.56
C PHE A 214 -18.39 -14.20 4.10
N SER A 215 -17.18 -14.63 3.76
CA SER A 215 -16.80 -14.97 2.40
C SER A 215 -17.46 -16.29 1.98
N GLN A 216 -18.51 -16.19 1.18
CA GLN A 216 -19.34 -17.32 0.75
C GLN A 216 -19.59 -17.34 -0.76
N PHE A 217 -19.20 -16.30 -1.49
CA PHE A 217 -19.33 -16.21 -2.93
C PHE A 217 -17.98 -16.00 -3.60
N ASP A 218 -17.90 -16.38 -4.89
CA ASP A 218 -16.82 -16.06 -5.81
C ASP A 218 -17.36 -15.12 -6.90
N ASN A 219 -16.75 -13.94 -7.06
CA ASN A 219 -17.10 -12.95 -8.06
C ASN A 219 -16.18 -13.13 -9.29
N ASP A 220 -16.76 -13.28 -10.47
CA ASP A 220 -16.03 -13.41 -11.75
C ASP A 220 -15.41 -12.09 -12.26
N GLY A 221 -15.62 -10.99 -11.54
CA GLY A 221 -15.19 -9.64 -11.96
C GLY A 221 -16.15 -8.94 -12.92
N HIS A 222 -17.25 -9.59 -13.31
CA HIS A 222 -18.31 -9.07 -14.18
C HIS A 222 -19.65 -8.88 -13.44
N GLY A 223 -19.64 -9.06 -12.11
CA GLY A 223 -20.83 -8.95 -11.27
C GLY A 223 -21.65 -10.22 -11.14
N ASN A 224 -21.15 -11.37 -11.61
CA ASN A 224 -21.78 -12.66 -11.38
C ASN A 224 -21.16 -13.32 -10.14
N TYR A 225 -22.03 -13.82 -9.26
CA TYR A 225 -21.65 -14.47 -8.00
C TYR A 225 -22.01 -15.94 -8.05
N THR A 226 -21.04 -16.80 -7.73
CA THR A 226 -21.26 -18.24 -7.52
C THR A 226 -20.91 -18.60 -6.09
N GLU A 227 -21.64 -19.53 -5.49
CA GLU A 227 -21.32 -19.97 -4.13
C GLU A 227 -19.97 -20.68 -4.10
N LEU A 228 -19.14 -20.33 -3.10
CA LEU A 228 -17.90 -21.03 -2.80
C LEU A 228 -18.20 -22.45 -2.30
N LYS A 229 -17.30 -23.38 -2.60
CA LYS A 229 -17.40 -24.77 -2.11
C LYS A 229 -17.40 -24.88 -0.58
N GLN A 230 -16.79 -23.91 0.08
CA GLN A 230 -16.72 -23.78 1.53
C GLN A 230 -17.00 -22.33 1.93
N LYS A 231 -17.64 -22.15 3.08
CA LYS A 231 -17.82 -20.84 3.70
C LYS A 231 -16.57 -20.49 4.51
N ASN A 232 -16.10 -19.27 4.35
CA ASN A 232 -14.87 -18.82 4.99
C ASN A 232 -15.13 -17.56 5.82
N ILE A 233 -14.27 -17.32 6.79
CA ILE A 233 -14.18 -16.05 7.52
C ILE A 233 -12.91 -15.33 7.07
N ASP A 234 -13.10 -14.08 6.69
CA ASP A 234 -12.07 -13.07 6.50
C ASP A 234 -12.37 -11.90 7.43
N THR A 235 -11.42 -11.48 8.24
CA THR A 235 -11.62 -10.28 9.05
C THR A 235 -10.49 -9.30 8.87
N GLY A 236 -10.81 -8.01 9.02
CA GLY A 236 -9.85 -6.94 8.96
C GLY A 236 -10.11 -5.89 10.03
N MET A 237 -9.13 -5.69 10.92
CA MET A 237 -9.13 -4.65 11.92
C MET A 237 -7.87 -3.79 11.76
N GLY A 238 -8.04 -2.49 11.48
CA GLY A 238 -6.91 -1.57 11.39
C GLY A 238 -6.26 -1.40 12.77
N LEU A 239 -5.01 -1.83 12.91
CA LEU A 239 -4.29 -1.76 14.18
C LEU A 239 -4.14 -0.31 14.66
N GLU A 240 -3.82 0.62 13.77
CA GLU A 240 -3.70 2.04 14.09
C GLU A 240 -5.05 2.66 14.51
N ARG A 241 -6.17 2.21 13.91
CA ARG A 241 -7.51 2.65 14.32
C ARG A 241 -7.87 2.12 15.70
N LEU A 242 -7.58 0.85 15.98
CA LEU A 242 -7.78 0.27 17.32
C LEU A 242 -6.93 1.00 18.36
N ALA A 243 -5.66 1.29 18.04
CA ALA A 243 -4.76 2.03 18.92
C ALA A 243 -5.26 3.47 19.16
N MET A 244 -5.74 4.15 18.12
CA MET A 244 -6.33 5.49 18.23
C MET A 244 -7.53 5.50 19.19
N VAL A 245 -8.39 4.50 19.12
CA VAL A 245 -9.54 4.34 20.01
C VAL A 245 -9.09 4.02 21.45
N SER A 246 -8.20 3.02 21.61
CA SER A 246 -7.69 2.59 22.92
C SER A 246 -6.94 3.71 23.64
N GLN A 247 -6.12 4.48 22.92
CA GLN A 247 -5.36 5.61 23.47
C GLN A 247 -6.18 6.90 23.59
N ASN A 248 -7.41 6.90 23.02
CA ASN A 248 -8.32 8.06 22.95
C ASN A 248 -7.60 9.32 22.42
N VAL A 249 -6.87 9.18 21.33
CA VAL A 249 -6.16 10.26 20.67
C VAL A 249 -6.94 10.78 19.46
N ASN A 250 -6.62 12.00 18.97
CA ASN A 250 -7.43 12.67 17.97
C ASN A 250 -7.33 12.02 16.58
N SER A 251 -6.16 11.49 16.24
CA SER A 251 -5.91 10.91 14.93
C SER A 251 -4.95 9.72 15.02
N LEU A 252 -4.87 8.92 13.96
CA LEU A 252 -3.89 7.84 13.87
C LEU A 252 -2.42 8.33 13.95
N PHE A 253 -2.19 9.63 13.64
CA PHE A 253 -0.87 10.25 13.76
C PHE A 253 -0.47 10.58 15.20
N ASP A 254 -1.45 10.56 16.12
CA ASP A 254 -1.24 10.79 17.55
C ASP A 254 -1.04 9.48 18.33
N VAL A 255 -1.14 8.33 17.64
CA VAL A 255 -0.85 7.01 18.21
C VAL A 255 0.63 6.94 18.61
N ASP A 256 0.92 6.31 19.73
CA ASP A 256 2.23 6.28 20.38
C ASP A 256 3.41 6.05 19.43
N THR A 257 3.41 4.94 18.68
CA THR A 257 4.50 4.61 17.73
C THR A 257 4.60 5.58 16.56
N VAL A 258 3.46 6.05 16.04
CA VAL A 258 3.42 7.01 14.92
C VAL A 258 3.88 8.39 15.38
N MET A 259 3.50 8.80 16.59
CA MET A 259 3.92 10.07 17.20
C MET A 259 5.44 10.17 17.35
N HIS A 260 6.15 9.07 17.60
CA HIS A 260 7.61 9.08 17.60
C HIS A 260 8.20 9.53 16.27
N ILE A 261 7.61 9.08 15.14
CA ILE A 261 8.02 9.48 13.80
C ILE A 261 7.66 10.96 13.57
N THR A 262 6.44 11.37 13.93
CA THR A 262 5.99 12.76 13.83
C THR A 262 6.90 13.71 14.60
N ASN A 263 7.32 13.33 15.82
CA ASN A 263 8.25 14.11 16.62
C ASN A 263 9.62 14.23 15.97
N LYS A 264 10.12 13.16 15.32
CA LYS A 264 11.39 13.22 14.58
C LYS A 264 11.30 14.15 13.38
N VAL A 265 10.17 14.14 12.65
CA VAL A 265 9.90 15.09 11.56
C VAL A 265 9.87 16.52 12.10
N SER A 266 9.19 16.76 13.24
CA SER A 266 9.14 18.08 13.91
C SER A 266 10.52 18.56 14.29
N GLU A 267 11.37 17.70 14.88
CA GLU A 267 12.76 18.01 15.23
C GLU A 267 13.57 18.49 14.02
N ILE A 268 13.48 17.76 12.89
CA ILE A 268 14.26 18.06 11.69
C ILE A 268 13.76 19.32 10.99
N THR A 269 12.44 19.53 10.93
CA THR A 269 11.83 20.67 10.23
C THR A 269 11.76 21.93 11.07
N GLY A 270 11.85 21.83 12.40
CA GLY A 270 11.61 22.92 13.33
C GLY A 270 10.15 23.36 13.43
N ALA A 271 9.22 22.63 12.81
CA ALA A 271 7.78 22.85 12.91
C ALA A 271 7.22 22.08 14.11
N HIS A 272 6.33 22.71 14.89
CA HIS A 272 5.71 22.06 16.06
C HIS A 272 4.34 21.53 15.71
N TYR A 273 4.13 20.23 15.98
CA TYR A 273 2.85 19.57 15.81
C TYR A 273 1.81 20.15 16.79
N GLY A 274 0.62 20.46 16.30
CA GLY A 274 -0.43 21.16 17.05
C GLY A 274 -0.39 22.69 16.97
N GLU A 275 0.59 23.28 16.27
CA GLU A 275 0.72 24.74 16.16
C GLU A 275 -0.26 25.34 15.15
N SER A 276 -0.44 24.68 13.99
CA SER A 276 -1.41 25.08 12.98
C SER A 276 -1.79 23.91 12.07
N ASN A 277 -3.04 23.90 11.60
CA ASN A 277 -3.52 22.84 10.73
C ASN A 277 -2.66 22.63 9.46
N ALA A 278 -2.18 23.70 8.83
CA ALA A 278 -1.36 23.60 7.62
C ALA A 278 0.00 22.93 7.88
N ARG A 279 0.62 23.22 9.04
CA ARG A 279 1.86 22.55 9.46
C ARG A 279 1.61 21.11 9.86
N ASP A 280 0.52 20.84 10.60
CA ASP A 280 0.14 19.50 11.01
C ASP A 280 -0.12 18.58 9.81
N VAL A 281 -0.82 19.08 8.78
CA VAL A 281 -1.02 18.36 7.52
C VAL A 281 0.33 17.96 6.91
N SER A 282 1.28 18.89 6.81
CA SER A 282 2.60 18.60 6.25
C SER A 282 3.39 17.60 7.10
N LEU A 283 3.35 17.72 8.43
CA LEU A 283 4.01 16.78 9.34
C LEU A 283 3.41 15.38 9.24
N ARG A 284 2.08 15.25 9.16
CA ARG A 284 1.37 13.98 8.98
C ARG A 284 1.70 13.32 7.65
N ILE A 285 1.71 14.09 6.56
CA ILE A 285 2.06 13.58 5.22
C ILE A 285 3.50 13.04 5.20
N ILE A 286 4.45 13.78 5.75
CA ILE A 286 5.85 13.31 5.81
C ILE A 286 5.94 12.04 6.66
N THR A 287 5.30 12.01 7.82
CA THR A 287 5.26 10.84 8.73
C THR A 287 4.70 9.60 8.05
N ASP A 288 3.55 9.71 7.41
CA ASP A 288 2.90 8.61 6.70
C ASP A 288 3.77 8.09 5.56
N HIS A 289 4.25 9.00 4.73
CA HIS A 289 4.94 8.65 3.51
C HIS A 289 6.33 8.05 3.75
N ILE A 290 7.06 8.53 4.76
CA ILE A 290 8.35 7.92 5.09
C ILE A 290 8.18 6.54 5.74
N ARG A 291 7.13 6.34 6.55
CA ARG A 291 6.76 5.03 7.08
C ARG A 291 6.42 4.08 5.94
N SER A 292 5.52 4.49 5.05
CA SER A 292 5.12 3.72 3.87
C SER A 292 6.30 3.36 2.97
N ALA A 293 7.14 4.34 2.62
CA ALA A 293 8.30 4.15 1.76
C ALA A 293 9.31 3.17 2.38
N SER A 294 9.55 3.26 3.69
CA SER A 294 10.49 2.36 4.39
C SER A 294 10.05 0.91 4.30
N PHE A 295 8.76 0.61 4.51
CA PHE A 295 8.22 -0.74 4.38
C PHE A 295 8.20 -1.23 2.92
N MET A 296 7.83 -0.37 1.97
CA MET A 296 7.85 -0.72 0.55
C MET A 296 9.26 -1.10 0.08
N ILE A 297 10.27 -0.32 0.45
CA ILE A 297 11.67 -0.59 0.08
C ILE A 297 12.19 -1.84 0.80
N CYS A 298 11.82 -2.03 2.06
CA CYS A 298 12.16 -3.24 2.81
C CYS A 298 11.68 -4.51 2.10
N ASP A 299 10.49 -4.46 1.51
CA ASP A 299 9.89 -5.56 0.75
C ASP A 299 10.35 -5.62 -0.73
N GLY A 300 11.28 -4.73 -1.15
CA GLY A 300 11.93 -4.79 -2.45
C GLY A 300 11.35 -3.89 -3.53
N VAL A 301 10.49 -2.92 -3.19
CA VAL A 301 10.02 -1.92 -4.15
C VAL A 301 11.08 -0.84 -4.33
N LEU A 302 11.41 -0.50 -5.59
CA LEU A 302 12.27 0.64 -5.93
C LEU A 302 11.48 1.74 -6.65
N PRO A 303 11.91 3.02 -6.52
CA PRO A 303 11.31 4.12 -7.26
C PRO A 303 11.44 3.92 -8.77
N SER A 304 10.31 4.00 -9.49
CA SER A 304 10.27 3.92 -10.96
C SER A 304 9.18 4.83 -11.53
N ASN A 305 9.05 4.84 -12.87
CA ASN A 305 8.05 5.66 -13.56
C ASN A 305 6.70 4.95 -13.71
N GLU A 306 6.61 3.67 -13.43
CA GLU A 306 5.39 2.87 -13.62
C GLU A 306 5.14 1.94 -12.42
N GLY A 307 3.92 1.44 -12.32
CA GLY A 307 3.52 0.41 -11.36
C GLY A 307 3.76 0.79 -9.90
N ARG A 308 4.21 -0.18 -9.10
CA ARG A 308 4.44 0.01 -7.66
C ARG A 308 5.58 0.96 -7.33
N GLY A 309 6.60 1.01 -8.19
CA GLY A 309 7.70 1.95 -8.03
C GLY A 309 7.29 3.41 -8.26
N TYR A 310 6.30 3.66 -9.14
CA TYR A 310 5.68 4.98 -9.27
C TYR A 310 4.98 5.42 -7.97
N VAL A 311 4.26 4.51 -7.32
CA VAL A 311 3.63 4.79 -6.02
C VAL A 311 4.68 5.21 -4.99
N LEU A 312 5.77 4.46 -4.87
CA LEU A 312 6.88 4.79 -3.97
C LEU A 312 7.49 6.16 -4.29
N ARG A 313 7.76 6.41 -5.57
CA ARG A 313 8.30 7.71 -6.03
C ARG A 313 7.35 8.86 -5.71
N ARG A 314 6.04 8.69 -5.93
CA ARG A 314 5.01 9.67 -5.58
C ARG A 314 5.06 10.02 -4.09
N LEU A 315 5.10 9.01 -3.21
CA LEU A 315 5.16 9.21 -1.76
C LEU A 315 6.41 10.01 -1.34
N LEU A 316 7.58 9.60 -1.81
CA LEU A 316 8.84 10.29 -1.48
C LEU A 316 8.86 11.74 -1.97
N ARG A 317 8.41 12.00 -3.19
CA ARG A 317 8.39 13.36 -3.76
C ARG A 317 7.35 14.24 -3.09
N ARG A 318 6.19 13.69 -2.72
CA ARG A 318 5.17 14.42 -1.95
C ARG A 318 5.71 14.79 -0.57
N ALA A 319 6.35 13.85 0.15
CA ALA A 319 6.99 14.13 1.43
C ALA A 319 8.09 15.19 1.32
N ALA A 320 8.94 15.12 0.29
CA ALA A 320 9.99 16.13 0.06
C ALA A 320 9.41 17.53 -0.21
N ARG A 321 8.31 17.63 -0.99
CA ARG A 321 7.59 18.91 -1.18
C ARG A 321 7.07 19.46 0.15
N HIS A 322 6.44 18.64 0.99
CA HIS A 322 5.95 19.09 2.30
C HIS A 322 7.10 19.52 3.22
N GLY A 323 8.27 18.90 3.13
CA GLY A 323 9.49 19.39 3.77
C GLY A 323 9.86 20.81 3.32
N LYS A 324 9.79 21.07 2.02
CA LYS A 324 10.00 22.44 1.49
C LYS A 324 9.00 23.46 2.02
N LEU A 325 7.71 23.09 2.11
CA LEU A 325 6.66 23.94 2.70
C LEU A 325 6.92 24.27 4.18
N LEU A 326 7.59 23.36 4.89
CA LEU A 326 8.05 23.57 6.27
C LEU A 326 9.41 24.29 6.38
N GLY A 327 10.03 24.66 5.25
CA GLY A 327 11.29 25.43 5.21
C GLY A 327 12.56 24.60 5.12
N VAL A 328 12.48 23.28 4.95
CA VAL A 328 13.66 22.42 4.79
C VAL A 328 14.18 22.50 3.35
N ASN A 329 15.40 23.00 3.19
CA ASN A 329 16.01 23.22 1.88
C ASN A 329 17.15 22.24 1.56
N ARG A 330 17.06 21.03 2.08
CA ARG A 330 18.02 19.93 1.88
C ARG A 330 17.30 18.60 1.91
N PRO A 331 17.91 17.53 1.35
CA PRO A 331 17.46 16.17 1.61
C PRO A 331 17.47 15.86 3.12
N PHE A 332 16.42 15.22 3.62
CA PHE A 332 16.25 14.93 5.06
C PHE A 332 15.44 13.68 5.37
N LEU A 333 14.64 13.19 4.43
CA LEU A 333 13.72 12.05 4.66
C LEU A 333 14.48 10.81 5.15
N TYR A 334 15.68 10.59 4.62
CA TYR A 334 16.53 9.46 5.01
C TYR A 334 16.95 9.49 6.49
N GLU A 335 16.96 10.68 7.13
CA GLU A 335 17.30 10.84 8.56
C GLU A 335 16.19 10.32 9.51
N ILE A 336 14.97 10.11 8.97
CA ILE A 336 13.81 9.65 9.73
C ILE A 336 13.78 8.11 9.76
N VAL A 337 14.45 7.44 8.82
CA VAL A 337 14.41 5.98 8.66
C VAL A 337 14.75 5.22 9.94
N ASP A 338 15.77 5.66 10.68
CA ASP A 338 16.14 4.99 11.95
C ASP A 338 15.00 5.01 12.98
N THR A 339 14.25 6.12 13.04
CA THR A 339 13.08 6.21 13.92
C THR A 339 11.96 5.27 13.46
N VAL A 340 11.70 5.18 12.14
CA VAL A 340 10.72 4.22 11.59
C VAL A 340 11.12 2.79 11.94
N VAL A 341 12.39 2.45 11.79
CA VAL A 341 12.92 1.13 12.14
C VAL A 341 12.75 0.87 13.64
N ALA A 342 13.20 1.79 14.50
CA ALA A 342 13.20 1.60 15.95
C ALA A 342 11.80 1.33 16.54
N VAL A 343 10.75 1.95 16.00
CA VAL A 343 9.37 1.76 16.51
C VAL A 343 8.69 0.50 15.95
N ASN A 344 9.24 -0.11 14.89
CA ASN A 344 8.62 -1.25 14.20
C ASN A 344 9.45 -2.54 14.26
N GLU A 345 10.75 -2.50 14.61
CA GLU A 345 11.65 -3.66 14.58
C GLU A 345 11.28 -4.79 15.54
N CYS A 346 10.45 -4.51 16.55
CA CYS A 346 9.97 -5.55 17.46
C CYS A 346 9.15 -6.63 16.72
N GLU A 347 8.40 -6.27 15.68
CA GLU A 347 7.65 -7.19 14.82
C GLU A 347 8.37 -7.44 13.48
N TYR A 348 8.94 -6.39 12.87
CA TYR A 348 9.53 -6.42 11.53
C TYR A 348 11.06 -6.30 11.60
N LYS A 349 11.72 -7.37 11.96
CA LYS A 349 13.20 -7.40 12.16
C LYS A 349 13.99 -7.09 10.90
N ASP A 350 13.46 -7.45 9.74
CA ASP A 350 14.03 -7.18 8.43
C ASP A 350 14.20 -5.69 8.13
N LEU A 351 13.40 -4.81 8.75
CA LEU A 351 13.62 -3.35 8.69
C LEU A 351 15.01 -2.97 9.23
N ARG A 352 15.41 -3.53 10.36
CA ARG A 352 16.72 -3.26 10.94
C ARG A 352 17.85 -3.86 10.09
N GLU A 353 17.65 -5.06 9.57
CA GLU A 353 18.63 -5.74 8.72
C GLU A 353 18.88 -4.97 7.41
N LYS A 354 17.81 -4.38 6.82
CA LYS A 354 17.87 -3.63 5.56
C LYS A 354 17.95 -2.11 5.73
N GLN A 355 18.10 -1.60 6.95
CA GLN A 355 18.05 -0.15 7.23
C GLN A 355 19.00 0.66 6.36
N SER A 356 20.25 0.22 6.20
CA SER A 356 21.25 0.95 5.40
C SER A 356 20.83 1.03 3.92
N TYR A 357 20.24 -0.03 3.40
CA TYR A 357 19.71 -0.09 2.04
C TYR A 357 18.51 0.86 1.88
N ILE A 358 17.53 0.79 2.79
CA ILE A 358 16.35 1.67 2.80
C ILE A 358 16.80 3.14 2.82
N THR A 359 17.72 3.48 3.71
CA THR A 359 18.28 4.83 3.84
C THR A 359 18.94 5.30 2.52
N LYS A 360 19.73 4.43 1.88
CA LYS A 360 20.41 4.74 0.60
C LYS A 360 19.39 5.03 -0.50
N VAL A 361 18.36 4.18 -0.66
CA VAL A 361 17.34 4.33 -1.70
C VAL A 361 16.56 5.64 -1.53
N ILE A 362 16.08 5.91 -0.31
CA ILE A 362 15.34 7.14 -0.01
C ILE A 362 16.20 8.37 -0.27
N ARG A 363 17.44 8.36 0.22
CA ARG A 363 18.38 9.47 0.02
C ARG A 363 18.64 9.73 -1.46
N THR A 364 18.89 8.69 -2.25
CA THR A 364 19.17 8.82 -3.69
C THR A 364 17.98 9.43 -4.43
N GLU A 365 16.75 8.95 -4.19
CA GLU A 365 15.55 9.50 -4.85
C GLU A 365 15.30 10.96 -4.42
N GLU A 366 15.49 11.27 -3.13
CA GLU A 366 15.33 12.63 -2.61
C GLU A 366 16.38 13.59 -3.18
N GLU A 367 17.66 13.19 -3.24
CA GLU A 367 18.75 13.98 -3.84
C GLU A 367 18.51 14.23 -5.34
N ASN A 368 17.99 13.22 -6.06
CA ASN A 368 17.65 13.38 -7.48
C ASN A 368 16.47 14.35 -7.67
N PHE A 369 15.45 14.26 -6.85
CA PHE A 369 14.32 15.19 -6.90
C PHE A 369 14.70 16.61 -6.47
N ALA A 370 15.59 16.75 -5.47
CA ALA A 370 16.09 18.05 -5.02
C ALA A 370 16.75 18.87 -6.14
N LYS A 371 17.33 18.22 -7.17
CA LYS A 371 17.94 18.92 -8.32
C LYS A 371 16.90 19.62 -9.20
N THR A 372 15.67 19.17 -9.21
CA THR A 372 14.61 19.64 -10.12
C THR A 372 13.45 20.32 -9.42
N ILE A 373 13.24 20.08 -8.12
CA ILE A 373 12.05 20.56 -7.39
C ILE A 373 11.95 22.10 -7.38
N ASP A 374 13.04 22.80 -7.12
CA ASP A 374 13.04 24.28 -7.03
C ASP A 374 12.72 24.91 -8.39
N GLY A 375 13.31 24.36 -9.46
CA GLY A 375 13.01 24.77 -10.84
C GLY A 375 11.56 24.47 -11.22
N GLY A 376 11.08 23.28 -10.89
CA GLY A 376 9.70 22.85 -11.17
C GLY A 376 8.66 23.66 -10.41
N MET A 377 8.87 23.93 -9.12
CA MET A 377 7.96 24.78 -8.32
C MET A 377 7.90 26.21 -8.85
N LYS A 378 9.04 26.78 -9.26
CA LYS A 378 9.09 28.11 -9.88
C LYS A 378 8.29 28.14 -11.17
N ILE A 379 8.53 27.18 -12.08
CA ILE A 379 7.82 27.10 -13.35
C ILE A 379 6.33 26.84 -13.15
N PHE A 380 5.95 25.99 -12.20
CA PHE A 380 4.55 25.81 -11.83
C PHE A 380 3.92 27.14 -11.41
N SER A 381 4.58 27.92 -10.55
CA SER A 381 4.08 29.23 -10.11
C SER A 381 3.94 30.22 -11.27
N ASP A 382 4.87 30.22 -12.21
CA ASP A 382 4.80 31.09 -13.40
C ASP A 382 3.62 30.67 -14.30
N MET A 383 3.46 29.39 -14.60
CA MET A 383 2.33 28.83 -15.36
C MET A 383 1.00 29.11 -14.67
N LEU A 384 0.93 28.91 -13.35
CA LEU A 384 -0.26 29.17 -12.56
C LEU A 384 -0.69 30.64 -12.64
N ALA A 385 0.27 31.56 -12.56
CA ALA A 385 0.01 32.99 -12.69
C ALA A 385 -0.58 33.34 -14.07
N GLU A 386 -0.11 32.69 -15.14
CA GLU A 386 -0.66 32.85 -16.49
C GLU A 386 -2.09 32.33 -16.59
N HIS A 387 -2.38 31.13 -16.05
CA HIS A 387 -3.73 30.54 -16.03
C HIS A 387 -4.72 31.42 -15.25
N LYS A 388 -4.30 31.90 -14.06
CA LYS A 388 -5.13 32.83 -13.26
C LYS A 388 -5.35 34.17 -13.95
N ALA A 389 -4.36 34.72 -14.64
CA ALA A 389 -4.50 35.96 -15.40
C ALA A 389 -5.50 35.83 -16.56
N LYS A 390 -5.63 34.63 -17.13
CA LYS A 390 -6.63 34.32 -18.18
C LYS A 390 -8.02 33.98 -17.61
N GLY A 391 -8.15 33.89 -16.29
CA GLY A 391 -9.38 33.49 -15.63
C GLY A 391 -9.74 32.00 -15.81
N GLU A 392 -8.76 31.17 -16.09
CA GLU A 392 -8.93 29.75 -16.27
C GLU A 392 -9.12 29.05 -14.91
N THR A 393 -10.02 28.08 -14.87
CA THR A 393 -10.30 27.24 -13.67
C THR A 393 -9.59 25.90 -13.73
N LYS A 394 -8.93 25.61 -14.86
CA LYS A 394 -8.14 24.39 -15.07
C LYS A 394 -6.68 24.74 -15.40
N PHE A 395 -5.78 24.02 -14.78
CA PHE A 395 -4.36 23.98 -15.15
C PHE A 395 -4.20 23.10 -16.39
N SER A 396 -3.47 23.58 -17.41
CA SER A 396 -3.33 22.88 -18.69
C SER A 396 -2.70 21.48 -18.52
N GLY A 397 -3.23 20.49 -19.21
CA GLY A 397 -2.64 19.14 -19.24
C GLY A 397 -1.29 19.09 -19.93
N GLU A 398 -1.04 19.99 -20.92
CA GLU A 398 0.27 20.13 -21.58
C GLU A 398 1.32 20.71 -20.62
N ASP A 399 0.96 21.69 -19.81
CA ASP A 399 1.83 22.25 -18.79
C ASP A 399 2.11 21.25 -17.67
N ALA A 400 1.09 20.49 -17.26
CA ALA A 400 1.24 19.38 -16.30
C ALA A 400 2.17 18.29 -16.86
N PHE A 401 2.06 17.96 -18.16
CA PHE A 401 2.96 17.04 -18.82
C PHE A 401 4.41 17.56 -18.88
N LYS A 402 4.61 18.84 -19.15
CA LYS A 402 5.94 19.47 -19.14
C LYS A 402 6.57 19.40 -17.74
N LEU A 403 5.80 19.62 -16.68
CA LEU A 403 6.25 19.46 -15.29
C LEU A 403 6.65 18.01 -15.01
N TYR A 404 5.88 17.05 -15.51
CA TYR A 404 6.17 15.62 -15.36
C TYR A 404 7.45 15.22 -16.12
N ASP A 405 7.50 15.51 -17.42
CA ASP A 405 8.54 15.03 -18.33
C ASP A 405 9.91 15.70 -18.08
N THR A 406 9.90 17.03 -17.82
CA THR A 406 11.13 17.82 -17.69
C THR A 406 11.62 17.94 -16.25
N TYR A 407 10.70 18.05 -15.29
CA TYR A 407 11.02 18.33 -13.88
C TYR A 407 10.74 17.15 -12.96
N GLY A 408 10.22 16.06 -13.50
CA GLY A 408 9.93 14.86 -12.73
C GLY A 408 8.83 15.04 -11.68
N PHE A 409 7.88 15.98 -11.89
CA PHE A 409 6.73 16.15 -11.02
C PHE A 409 5.67 15.12 -11.38
N PRO A 410 5.34 14.15 -10.49
CA PRO A 410 4.21 13.29 -10.71
C PRO A 410 2.93 14.10 -10.93
N ILE A 411 2.03 13.63 -11.78
CA ILE A 411 0.76 14.33 -12.06
C ILE A 411 -0.04 14.60 -10.78
N ASP A 412 0.00 13.67 -9.85
CA ASP A 412 -0.67 13.81 -8.54
C ASP A 412 -0.12 15.00 -7.74
N LEU A 413 1.19 15.25 -7.81
CA LEU A 413 1.81 16.39 -7.15
C LEU A 413 1.36 17.71 -7.81
N THR A 414 1.32 17.74 -9.14
CA THR A 414 0.79 18.88 -9.89
C THR A 414 -0.69 19.13 -9.58
N ARG A 415 -1.49 18.06 -9.46
CA ARG A 415 -2.91 18.14 -9.06
C ARG A 415 -3.08 18.74 -7.67
N GLU A 416 -2.31 18.27 -6.70
CA GLU A 416 -2.33 18.80 -5.33
C GLU A 416 -1.96 20.28 -5.31
N MET A 417 -0.87 20.66 -6.00
CA MET A 417 -0.43 22.05 -6.09
C MET A 417 -1.46 22.96 -6.78
N ALA A 418 -2.14 22.47 -7.82
CA ALA A 418 -3.19 23.22 -8.50
C ALA A 418 -4.43 23.35 -7.61
N ALA A 419 -4.81 22.28 -6.87
CA ALA A 419 -5.94 22.29 -5.95
C ALA A 419 -5.73 23.25 -4.76
N ASP A 420 -4.51 23.33 -4.22
CA ASP A 420 -4.13 24.31 -3.20
C ASP A 420 -4.42 25.76 -3.64
N GLU A 421 -4.40 26.00 -4.95
CA GLU A 421 -4.63 27.30 -5.59
C GLU A 421 -6.00 27.46 -6.24
N GLY A 422 -6.89 26.47 -6.01
CA GLY A 422 -8.29 26.48 -6.45
C GLY A 422 -8.50 26.12 -7.92
N LEU A 423 -7.53 25.47 -8.57
CA LEU A 423 -7.64 24.97 -9.94
C LEU A 423 -7.73 23.44 -9.96
N SER A 424 -8.44 22.88 -10.96
CA SER A 424 -8.31 21.47 -11.33
C SER A 424 -7.27 21.30 -12.43
N VAL A 425 -6.79 20.08 -12.68
CA VAL A 425 -5.87 19.78 -13.79
C VAL A 425 -6.65 19.13 -14.94
N ASP A 426 -6.27 19.46 -16.19
CA ASP A 426 -6.79 18.77 -17.38
C ASP A 426 -6.10 17.44 -17.57
N GLU A 427 -6.60 16.40 -16.87
CA GLU A 427 -6.03 15.05 -16.88
C GLU A 427 -6.20 14.35 -18.24
N GLU A 428 -7.23 14.69 -19.01
CA GLU A 428 -7.44 14.10 -20.33
C GLU A 428 -6.35 14.57 -21.32
N ALA A 429 -6.07 15.88 -21.34
CA ALA A 429 -4.97 16.43 -22.14
C ALA A 429 -3.61 15.89 -21.68
N PHE A 430 -3.38 15.74 -20.37
CA PHE A 430 -2.18 15.13 -19.83
C PHE A 430 -2.03 13.67 -20.30
N ALA A 431 -3.07 12.85 -20.18
CA ALA A 431 -3.04 11.44 -20.61
C ALA A 431 -2.75 11.31 -22.11
N LYS A 432 -3.29 12.22 -22.92
CA LYS A 432 -3.01 12.28 -24.36
C LYS A 432 -1.53 12.58 -24.63
N ALA A 433 -0.96 13.58 -23.96
CA ALA A 433 0.46 13.93 -24.10
C ALA A 433 1.38 12.76 -23.68
N MET A 434 1.04 12.05 -22.59
CA MET A 434 1.74 10.84 -22.16
C MET A 434 1.69 9.73 -23.21
N ALA A 435 0.52 9.49 -23.81
CA ALA A 435 0.35 8.48 -24.85
C ALA A 435 1.18 8.82 -26.11
N GLU A 436 1.23 10.09 -26.49
CA GLU A 436 2.03 10.57 -27.60
C GLU A 436 3.53 10.40 -27.35
N GLN A 437 4.00 10.67 -26.13
CA GLN A 437 5.40 10.42 -25.74
C GLN A 437 5.73 8.93 -25.79
N LYS A 438 4.88 8.07 -25.22
CA LYS A 438 5.06 6.60 -25.24
C LYS A 438 5.12 6.05 -26.65
N ASN A 439 4.28 6.58 -27.56
CA ASN A 439 4.29 6.19 -28.97
C ASN A 439 5.58 6.66 -29.67
N ARG A 440 6.01 7.91 -29.45
CA ARG A 440 7.29 8.42 -30.00
C ARG A 440 8.47 7.59 -29.52
N ALA A 441 8.50 7.21 -28.25
CA ALA A 441 9.55 6.35 -27.70
C ALA A 441 9.54 4.95 -28.35
N ARG A 442 8.34 4.35 -28.57
CA ARG A 442 8.20 3.09 -29.28
C ARG A 442 8.63 3.18 -30.74
N GLU A 443 8.24 4.24 -31.43
CA GLU A 443 8.65 4.47 -32.82
C GLU A 443 10.15 4.69 -32.95
N ALA A 444 10.76 5.45 -32.02
CA ALA A 444 12.20 5.62 -31.96
C ALA A 444 12.94 4.29 -31.72
N ARG A 445 12.43 3.43 -30.82
CA ARG A 445 12.95 2.07 -30.62
C ARG A 445 12.82 1.20 -31.87
N LYS A 446 11.67 1.21 -32.55
CA LYS A 446 11.48 0.49 -33.82
C LYS A 446 12.37 0.99 -34.95
N ALA A 447 12.66 2.31 -34.99
CA ALA A 447 13.55 2.90 -35.98
C ALA A 447 15.03 2.54 -35.75
N LEU A 448 15.41 2.20 -34.51
CA LEU A 448 16.76 1.75 -34.14
C LEU A 448 17.02 0.27 -34.39
N GLY A 449 16.00 -0.49 -34.82
CA GLY A 449 16.06 -1.94 -35.03
C GLY A 449 15.77 -2.73 -33.75
N ASP A 450 15.22 -3.93 -33.93
CA ASP A 450 14.69 -4.82 -32.88
C ASP A 450 15.79 -5.47 -32.00
N LEU A 451 16.91 -4.81 -31.79
CA LEU A 451 17.96 -5.24 -30.87
C LEU A 451 17.68 -4.58 -29.51
N GLY A 452 17.17 -5.34 -28.56
CA GLY A 452 16.77 -4.87 -27.21
C GLY A 452 17.87 -4.13 -26.41
N TRP A 453 19.11 -4.19 -26.90
CA TRP A 453 20.30 -3.53 -26.36
C TRP A 453 20.92 -2.49 -27.32
N ALA A 454 20.35 -2.29 -28.52
CA ALA A 454 20.85 -1.29 -29.49
C ALA A 454 20.63 0.12 -28.93
N GLY A 455 21.71 0.72 -28.48
CA GLY A 455 21.72 2.05 -27.85
C GLY A 455 22.41 2.10 -26.49
N VAL A 456 22.76 0.96 -25.90
CA VAL A 456 23.62 0.91 -24.73
C VAL A 456 25.06 0.86 -25.17
N GLU A 457 25.79 1.95 -24.97
CA GLU A 457 27.24 1.98 -25.14
C GLU A 457 27.90 1.33 -23.92
N PHE A 458 28.33 0.08 -24.07
CA PHE A 458 29.20 -0.55 -23.09
C PHE A 458 30.59 0.09 -23.15
N GLY A 459 31.18 0.40 -22.00
CA GLY A 459 32.56 0.89 -21.93
C GLY A 459 33.53 -0.10 -22.59
N LYS A 460 34.64 0.40 -23.12
CA LYS A 460 35.69 -0.42 -23.79
C LYS A 460 36.29 -1.51 -22.89
N ASP A 461 35.98 -1.50 -21.63
CA ASP A 461 36.50 -2.42 -20.61
C ASP A 461 35.63 -3.67 -20.42
N ILE A 462 34.47 -3.77 -21.08
CA ILE A 462 33.60 -4.96 -21.03
C ILE A 462 34.08 -5.96 -22.09
N PRO A 463 34.57 -7.16 -21.68
CA PRO A 463 34.99 -8.19 -22.60
C PRO A 463 33.80 -8.79 -23.36
N SER A 464 34.05 -9.32 -24.57
CA SER A 464 33.06 -10.09 -25.28
C SER A 464 32.73 -11.39 -24.52
N THR A 465 31.44 -11.75 -24.47
CA THR A 465 30.99 -13.00 -23.87
C THR A 465 31.54 -14.21 -24.66
N GLU A 466 32.13 -15.16 -23.96
CA GLU A 466 32.58 -16.45 -24.54
C GLU A 466 31.41 -17.42 -24.61
N PHE A 467 31.10 -17.94 -25.79
CA PHE A 467 30.09 -18.98 -25.95
C PHE A 467 30.71 -20.37 -25.73
N VAL A 468 30.22 -21.09 -24.69
CA VAL A 468 30.71 -22.42 -24.31
C VAL A 468 29.67 -23.52 -24.51
N GLY A 469 28.51 -23.21 -25.11
CA GLY A 469 27.36 -24.12 -25.28
C GLY A 469 27.58 -25.29 -26.24
N TYR A 470 28.74 -25.38 -26.94
CA TYR A 470 29.07 -26.57 -27.70
C TYR A 470 29.54 -27.73 -26.83
N ASP A 471 30.10 -27.42 -25.66
CA ASP A 471 30.73 -28.41 -24.77
C ASP A 471 30.02 -28.50 -23.40
N HIS A 472 29.18 -27.52 -23.06
CA HIS A 472 28.56 -27.41 -21.74
C HIS A 472 27.10 -26.95 -21.83
N ASP A 473 26.18 -27.73 -21.25
CA ASP A 473 24.77 -27.36 -21.10
C ASP A 473 24.52 -26.45 -19.87
N SER A 474 25.48 -26.38 -18.95
CA SER A 474 25.44 -25.52 -17.75
C SER A 474 26.87 -25.14 -17.31
N ILE A 475 27.00 -24.00 -16.65
CA ILE A 475 28.25 -23.52 -16.06
C ILE A 475 27.98 -22.93 -14.67
N ASP A 476 28.91 -23.16 -13.72
CA ASP A 476 28.73 -22.77 -12.32
C ASP A 476 29.53 -21.51 -11.92
N ASP A 477 30.35 -20.98 -12.83
CA ASP A 477 31.32 -19.92 -12.53
C ASP A 477 31.28 -18.74 -13.49
N ALA A 478 30.12 -18.49 -14.13
CA ALA A 478 29.92 -17.30 -14.94
C ALA A 478 29.89 -16.02 -14.08
N LYS A 479 30.46 -14.95 -14.60
CA LYS A 479 30.48 -13.66 -13.93
C LYS A 479 29.61 -12.65 -14.67
N LEU A 480 28.82 -11.90 -13.92
CA LEU A 480 28.07 -10.76 -14.41
C LEU A 480 29.06 -9.62 -14.74
N VAL A 481 29.14 -9.22 -16.00
CA VAL A 481 30.03 -8.13 -16.46
C VAL A 481 29.27 -6.84 -16.71
N ALA A 482 27.99 -6.92 -17.09
CA ALA A 482 27.12 -5.76 -17.21
C ALA A 482 25.67 -6.16 -17.03
N LEU A 483 24.85 -5.21 -16.60
CA LEU A 483 23.42 -5.32 -16.42
C LEU A 483 22.76 -4.13 -17.10
N VAL A 484 21.72 -4.36 -17.90
CA VAL A 484 20.92 -3.31 -18.53
C VAL A 484 19.48 -3.44 -18.11
N VAL A 485 18.92 -2.38 -17.56
CA VAL A 485 17.53 -2.29 -17.13
C VAL A 485 16.92 -1.07 -17.81
N GLU A 486 15.76 -1.26 -18.45
CA GLU A 486 15.05 -0.18 -19.19
C GLU A 486 15.91 0.54 -20.25
N GLY A 487 16.92 -0.15 -20.78
CA GLY A 487 17.82 0.39 -21.84
C GLY A 487 18.98 1.24 -21.31
N GLU A 488 19.21 1.25 -20.00
CA GLU A 488 20.37 1.91 -19.38
C GLU A 488 21.20 0.90 -18.58
N GLN A 489 22.52 1.11 -18.52
CA GLN A 489 23.38 0.27 -17.72
C GLN A 489 23.10 0.49 -16.23
N ALA A 490 22.84 -0.60 -15.50
CA ALA A 490 22.47 -0.61 -14.09
C ALA A 490 23.47 -1.40 -13.25
N GLU A 491 23.57 -1.07 -11.96
CA GLU A 491 24.37 -1.82 -11.00
C GLU A 491 23.58 -2.96 -10.34
N GLU A 492 22.24 -2.90 -10.38
CA GLU A 492 21.35 -3.88 -9.77
C GLU A 492 20.01 -3.99 -10.53
N MET A 493 19.38 -5.16 -10.51
CA MET A 493 18.06 -5.42 -11.09
C MET A 493 17.17 -6.07 -10.04
N MET A 494 15.94 -5.58 -9.96
CA MET A 494 14.98 -6.03 -8.96
C MET A 494 14.21 -7.28 -9.40
N SER A 495 13.74 -8.04 -8.42
CA SER A 495 12.85 -9.17 -8.66
C SER A 495 11.59 -8.73 -9.40
N GLY A 496 11.25 -9.45 -10.48
CA GLY A 496 10.09 -9.17 -11.33
C GLY A 496 10.31 -8.08 -12.39
N VAL A 497 11.52 -7.55 -12.54
CA VAL A 497 11.91 -6.63 -13.61
C VAL A 497 12.59 -7.40 -14.73
N GLU A 498 12.27 -7.08 -15.98
CA GLU A 498 12.96 -7.58 -17.16
C GLU A 498 14.21 -6.72 -17.43
N GLY A 499 15.33 -7.37 -17.71
CA GLY A 499 16.59 -6.70 -18.02
C GLY A 499 17.50 -7.61 -18.83
N ILE A 500 18.61 -7.05 -19.31
CA ILE A 500 19.63 -7.76 -20.06
C ILE A 500 20.84 -8.01 -19.17
N VAL A 501 21.25 -9.25 -19.09
CA VAL A 501 22.42 -9.69 -18.30
C VAL A 501 23.54 -10.03 -19.27
N VAL A 502 24.68 -9.36 -19.14
CA VAL A 502 25.88 -9.67 -19.91
C VAL A 502 26.85 -10.46 -19.02
N LEU A 503 27.18 -11.67 -19.45
CA LEU A 503 28.08 -12.55 -18.73
C LEU A 503 29.46 -12.62 -19.43
N ASP A 504 30.51 -12.95 -18.69
CA ASP A 504 31.84 -13.22 -19.27
C ASP A 504 31.85 -14.48 -20.16
N LYS A 505 31.00 -15.47 -19.84
CA LYS A 505 30.77 -16.69 -20.63
C LYS A 505 29.34 -17.18 -20.48
N THR A 506 28.83 -17.86 -21.51
CA THR A 506 27.45 -18.37 -21.54
C THR A 506 27.34 -19.71 -22.28
N PRO A 507 26.52 -20.65 -21.79
CA PRO A 507 26.16 -21.84 -22.54
C PRO A 507 24.98 -21.59 -23.49
N PHE A 508 24.26 -20.47 -23.36
CA PHE A 508 23.05 -20.18 -24.12
C PHE A 508 23.37 -19.73 -25.55
N TYR A 509 22.75 -20.38 -26.51
CA TYR A 509 22.84 -20.03 -27.93
C TYR A 509 21.90 -18.85 -28.24
N ALA A 510 22.45 -17.83 -28.87
CA ALA A 510 21.66 -16.67 -29.31
C ALA A 510 20.83 -16.97 -30.54
N GLU A 511 19.69 -16.30 -30.74
CA GLU A 511 18.91 -16.41 -31.96
C GLU A 511 19.73 -15.95 -33.18
N MET A 512 20.13 -16.89 -34.03
CA MET A 512 20.94 -16.61 -35.18
C MET A 512 20.74 -17.64 -36.30
N GLY A 513 20.75 -17.20 -37.54
CA GLY A 513 20.66 -18.11 -38.69
C GLY A 513 19.32 -18.86 -38.84
N GLY A 514 18.23 -18.36 -38.20
CA GLY A 514 16.91 -18.99 -38.23
C GLY A 514 16.72 -20.10 -37.19
N GLN A 515 17.64 -20.22 -36.24
CA GLN A 515 17.53 -21.12 -35.09
C GLN A 515 16.93 -20.35 -33.90
N VAL A 516 16.10 -21.02 -33.10
CA VAL A 516 15.50 -20.47 -31.87
C VAL A 516 16.58 -20.32 -30.79
N ALA A 517 16.57 -19.23 -30.07
CA ALA A 517 17.45 -19.01 -28.92
C ALA A 517 17.18 -19.97 -27.75
N ASP A 518 18.19 -20.24 -26.96
CA ASP A 518 18.05 -21.06 -25.77
C ASP A 518 17.34 -20.30 -24.64
N HIS A 519 16.64 -21.05 -23.82
CA HIS A 519 16.02 -20.55 -22.58
C HIS A 519 16.56 -21.31 -21.38
N GLY A 520 16.73 -20.62 -20.25
CA GLY A 520 17.24 -21.27 -19.06
C GLY A 520 17.12 -20.40 -17.79
N VAL A 521 17.92 -20.72 -16.82
CA VAL A 521 17.91 -20.08 -15.49
C VAL A 521 19.34 -19.72 -15.08
N ILE A 522 19.52 -18.49 -14.59
CA ILE A 522 20.72 -18.11 -13.85
C ILE A 522 20.39 -18.19 -12.35
N THR A 523 21.27 -18.78 -11.56
CA THR A 523 21.15 -18.83 -10.12
C THR A 523 22.38 -18.18 -9.45
N CYS A 524 22.17 -17.47 -8.35
CA CYS A 524 23.23 -16.94 -7.51
C CYS A 524 22.81 -17.14 -6.05
N GLY A 525 23.38 -18.16 -5.39
CA GLY A 525 22.92 -18.60 -4.08
C GLY A 525 21.45 -19.03 -4.14
N ASP A 526 20.60 -18.43 -3.31
CA ASP A 526 19.15 -18.71 -3.28
C ASP A 526 18.33 -17.90 -4.31
N LEU A 527 19.00 -17.06 -5.11
CA LEU A 527 18.35 -16.24 -6.15
C LEU A 527 18.34 -16.98 -7.49
N ALA A 528 17.19 -16.99 -8.16
CA ALA A 528 17.04 -17.53 -9.51
C ALA A 528 16.38 -16.52 -10.43
N ALA A 529 16.91 -16.34 -11.65
CA ALA A 529 16.31 -15.55 -12.72
C ALA A 529 16.05 -16.43 -13.94
N HIS A 530 14.88 -16.31 -14.55
CA HIS A 530 14.56 -16.97 -15.80
C HIS A 530 15.06 -16.13 -16.97
N LEU A 531 15.75 -16.77 -17.89
CA LEU A 531 16.33 -16.16 -19.08
C LEU A 531 15.64 -16.65 -20.33
N GLY A 532 15.31 -15.68 -21.21
CA GLY A 532 15.21 -15.92 -22.64
C GLY A 532 16.42 -15.23 -23.28
N VAL A 533 17.12 -15.89 -24.18
CA VAL A 533 18.26 -15.32 -24.90
C VAL A 533 17.78 -14.86 -26.27
N GLU A 534 17.75 -13.55 -26.53
CA GLU A 534 17.52 -12.96 -27.84
C GLU A 534 18.82 -12.83 -28.65
#